data_b67cccf3a4bda71787c8cfafd64dff3d
#
_entry.id   b67cccf3a4bda71787c8cfafd64dff3d
#
_cell.length_a   1.000
_cell.length_b   1.000
_cell.length_c   1.000
_cell.angle_alpha   90.00
_cell.angle_beta   90.00
_cell.angle_gamma   90.00
#
_symmetry.space_group_name_H-M   'P 1'
#
loop_
_entity.id
_entity.type
_entity.pdbx_description
1 polymer ?
#
loop_
_entity_poly.entity_id
_entity_poly.type
_entity_poly.pdbx_seq_one_letter_code
_entity_poly.pdbx_strand_id
1 'polypeptide(L)'
;ASGGDVNKATTGLGEEFETLNLGVKPYPSCRYSHAAIDGLIELKKELKFSSDDLDDIDIGLSETALNIIGYPLTDKQHPKSVVDGQFSMPFCAAVTVKSGGLQWDDYKNHLNNKDTLSLCNKIKVSPDEDAEKCCPEYMSAKVKVVVKGEKYEKFVKIPKGEPENFMEDVE
;
A
#
# COMPACT_ATOMS: atom_id res chain seq x y z
N ALA A 1 20.68 2.26 -14.97
CA ALA A 1 21.52 3.19 -14.23
C ALA A 1 20.81 4.54 -14.22
N SER A 2 20.44 5.06 -13.04
CA SER A 2 19.94 6.42 -12.88
C SER A 2 21.01 7.37 -13.40
N GLY A 3 20.66 8.28 -14.32
CA GLY A 3 21.56 9.29 -14.86
C GLY A 3 21.92 10.39 -13.86
N GLY A 4 22.34 10.00 -12.65
CA GLY A 4 22.75 10.94 -11.61
C GLY A 4 24.00 11.72 -12.01
N ASP A 5 24.04 13.00 -11.68
CA ASP A 5 25.21 13.85 -11.89
C ASP A 5 26.25 13.58 -10.81
N VAL A 6 27.34 12.93 -11.21
CA VAL A 6 28.47 12.58 -10.31
C VAL A 6 29.06 13.81 -9.61
N ASN A 7 29.01 15.00 -10.23
CA ASN A 7 29.53 16.23 -9.64
C ASN A 7 28.71 16.70 -8.42
N LYS A 8 27.49 16.20 -8.27
CA LYS A 8 26.63 16.48 -7.11
C LYS A 8 26.84 15.51 -5.93
N ALA A 9 27.68 14.49 -6.08
CA ALA A 9 27.85 13.45 -5.07
C ALA A 9 28.38 13.96 -3.72
N THR A 10 29.05 15.10 -3.70
CA THR A 10 29.61 15.72 -2.48
C THR A 10 28.90 17.02 -2.09
N THR A 11 27.84 17.40 -2.79
CA THR A 11 27.09 18.63 -2.48
C THR A 11 26.44 18.48 -1.09
N GLY A 12 26.60 19.47 -0.22
CA GLY A 12 26.06 19.47 1.16
C GLY A 12 26.73 18.51 2.13
N LEU A 13 27.83 17.83 1.73
CA LEU A 13 28.50 16.86 2.57
C LEU A 13 29.07 17.53 3.85
N GLY A 14 28.61 17.05 5.01
CA GLY A 14 28.98 17.61 6.33
C GLY A 14 28.13 18.81 6.77
N GLU A 15 27.21 19.31 5.94
CA GLU A 15 26.31 20.43 6.22
C GLU A 15 24.84 20.00 6.21
N GLU A 16 24.46 19.12 5.25
CA GLU A 16 23.10 18.60 5.11
C GLU A 16 23.06 17.11 5.46
N PHE A 17 22.14 16.73 6.34
CA PHE A 17 21.98 15.35 6.80
C PHE A 17 20.61 14.80 6.35
N GLU A 18 20.63 14.00 5.30
CA GLU A 18 19.43 13.36 4.73
C GLU A 18 18.71 12.42 5.71
N THR A 19 19.36 12.07 6.82
CA THR A 19 18.74 11.26 7.88
C THR A 19 17.45 11.89 8.42
N LEU A 20 17.35 13.22 8.41
CA LEU A 20 16.15 13.95 8.83
C LEU A 20 14.99 13.84 7.83
N ASN A 21 15.30 13.45 6.60
CA ASN A 21 14.35 13.29 5.50
C ASN A 21 14.00 11.81 5.23
N LEU A 22 14.42 10.89 6.11
CA LEU A 22 14.13 9.47 5.94
C LEU A 22 12.73 9.13 6.41
N GLY A 23 11.96 8.47 5.54
CA GLY A 23 10.71 7.84 5.93
C GLY A 23 10.96 6.49 6.63
N VAL A 24 10.06 6.12 7.54
CA VAL A 24 10.03 4.82 8.23
C VAL A 24 8.86 4.00 7.67
N LYS A 25 9.05 2.70 7.48
CA LYS A 25 7.97 1.80 7.04
C LYS A 25 7.13 1.33 8.23
N PRO A 26 5.86 1.75 8.37
CA PRO A 26 4.97 1.21 9.39
C PRO A 26 4.47 -0.20 9.04
N TYR A 27 4.52 -0.60 7.76
CA TYR A 27 4.07 -1.92 7.30
C TYR A 27 5.23 -2.69 6.67
N PRO A 28 5.35 -4.01 6.93
CA PRO A 28 6.43 -4.86 6.41
C PRO A 28 6.18 -5.28 4.94
N SER A 29 5.93 -4.32 4.06
CA SER A 29 5.60 -4.53 2.64
C SER A 29 6.33 -3.53 1.73
N CYS A 30 6.13 -3.65 0.42
CA CYS A 30 6.61 -2.67 -0.55
C CYS A 30 6.00 -1.29 -0.25
N ARG A 31 6.82 -0.22 -0.32
CA ARG A 31 6.37 1.15 -0.01
C ARG A 31 5.16 1.58 -0.83
N TYR A 32 5.05 1.15 -2.08
CA TYR A 32 3.91 1.43 -2.95
C TYR A 32 2.56 0.92 -2.43
N SER A 33 2.52 -0.01 -1.46
CA SER A 33 1.28 -0.49 -0.86
C SER A 33 0.80 0.34 0.34
N HIS A 34 1.66 1.20 0.92
CA HIS A 34 1.40 1.83 2.21
C HIS A 34 0.21 2.79 2.18
N ALA A 35 0.12 3.66 1.16
CA ALA A 35 -1.01 4.58 1.02
C ALA A 35 -2.36 3.85 0.89
N ALA A 36 -2.39 2.71 0.19
CA ALA A 36 -3.59 1.89 0.09
C ALA A 36 -3.93 1.21 1.42
N ILE A 37 -2.94 0.75 2.16
CA ILE A 37 -3.13 0.18 3.51
C ILE A 37 -3.71 1.24 4.44
N ASP A 38 -3.14 2.45 4.48
CA ASP A 38 -3.66 3.57 5.27
C ASP A 38 -5.12 3.88 4.93
N GLY A 39 -5.44 4.02 3.63
CA GLY A 39 -6.79 4.29 3.15
C GLY A 39 -7.80 3.20 3.55
N LEU A 40 -7.39 1.92 3.50
CA LEU A 40 -8.24 0.81 3.94
C LEU A 40 -8.46 0.81 5.46
N ILE A 41 -7.42 1.10 6.25
CA ILE A 41 -7.52 1.20 7.71
C ILE A 41 -8.49 2.32 8.09
N GLU A 42 -8.36 3.51 7.46
CA GLU A 42 -9.23 4.65 7.71
C GLU A 42 -10.69 4.34 7.33
N LEU A 43 -10.94 3.83 6.12
CA LEU A 43 -12.29 3.45 5.69
C LEU A 43 -12.90 2.38 6.59
N LYS A 44 -12.11 1.37 6.99
CA LYS A 44 -12.58 0.33 7.90
C LYS A 44 -12.95 0.88 9.28
N LYS A 45 -12.17 1.83 9.80
CA LYS A 45 -12.43 2.52 11.08
C LYS A 45 -13.69 3.39 11.02
N GLU A 46 -13.86 4.14 9.91
CA GLU A 46 -15.00 5.03 9.70
C GLU A 46 -16.31 4.26 9.50
N LEU A 47 -16.29 3.25 8.62
CA LEU A 47 -17.50 2.53 8.19
C LEU A 47 -17.79 1.27 9.04
N LYS A 48 -16.83 0.79 9.83
CA LYS A 48 -16.93 -0.39 10.72
C LYS A 48 -17.37 -1.66 9.98
N PHE A 49 -16.94 -1.86 8.74
CA PHE A 49 -17.26 -3.03 7.94
C PHE A 49 -16.34 -4.24 8.25
N SER A 50 -16.84 -5.42 7.99
CA SER A 50 -16.08 -6.67 7.96
C SER A 50 -15.77 -7.09 6.52
N SER A 51 -14.93 -8.12 6.34
CA SER A 51 -14.67 -8.69 5.01
C SER A 51 -15.93 -9.20 4.31
N ASP A 52 -16.93 -9.61 5.08
CA ASP A 52 -18.19 -10.19 4.56
C ASP A 52 -19.16 -9.11 4.06
N ASP A 53 -18.99 -7.88 4.53
CA ASP A 53 -19.77 -6.71 4.10
C ASP A 53 -19.26 -6.12 2.78
N LEU A 54 -18.08 -6.57 2.29
CA LEU A 54 -17.43 -6.05 1.10
C LEU A 54 -17.89 -6.76 -0.18
N ASP A 55 -18.42 -5.98 -1.10
CA ASP A 55 -18.83 -6.43 -2.43
C ASP A 55 -17.66 -6.33 -3.43
N ASP A 56 -16.91 -5.23 -3.41
CA ASP A 56 -15.82 -4.96 -4.35
C ASP A 56 -14.75 -4.03 -3.72
N ILE A 57 -13.50 -4.18 -4.15
CA ILE A 57 -12.39 -3.29 -3.81
C ILE A 57 -11.60 -3.00 -5.10
N ASP A 58 -11.38 -1.72 -5.40
CA ASP A 58 -10.48 -1.28 -6.46
C ASP A 58 -9.45 -0.30 -5.89
N ILE A 59 -8.17 -0.58 -6.14
CA ILE A 59 -7.05 0.23 -5.66
C ILE A 59 -6.38 0.89 -6.84
N GLY A 60 -6.58 2.19 -6.94
CA GLY A 60 -5.95 3.06 -7.93
C GLY A 60 -4.52 3.39 -7.54
N LEU A 61 -3.58 3.15 -8.45
CA LEU A 61 -2.13 3.29 -8.25
C LEU A 61 -1.47 3.97 -9.45
N SER A 62 -0.24 4.47 -9.26
CA SER A 62 0.62 4.90 -10.37
C SER A 62 1.03 3.69 -11.24
N GLU A 63 1.41 3.95 -12.49
CA GLU A 63 1.87 2.91 -13.42
C GLU A 63 3.09 2.15 -12.87
N THR A 64 4.03 2.86 -12.26
CA THR A 64 5.19 2.25 -11.60
C THR A 64 4.78 1.30 -10.48
N ALA A 65 3.84 1.71 -9.63
CA ALA A 65 3.32 0.86 -8.55
C ALA A 65 2.60 -0.38 -9.10
N LEU A 66 1.75 -0.23 -10.13
CA LEU A 66 1.07 -1.34 -10.79
C LEU A 66 2.04 -2.38 -11.31
N ASN A 67 3.12 -1.96 -11.96
CA ASN A 67 4.13 -2.87 -12.50
C ASN A 67 4.90 -3.63 -11.40
N ILE A 68 5.01 -3.10 -10.19
CA ILE A 68 5.76 -3.71 -9.09
C ILE A 68 4.85 -4.59 -8.21
N ILE A 69 3.70 -4.06 -7.78
CA ILE A 69 2.84 -4.72 -6.78
C ILE A 69 1.46 -5.13 -7.30
N GLY A 70 1.07 -4.69 -8.50
CA GLY A 70 -0.26 -4.93 -9.08
C GLY A 70 -0.31 -6.03 -10.12
N TYR A 71 0.72 -6.15 -10.94
CA TYR A 71 0.71 -7.04 -12.10
C TYR A 71 1.84 -8.08 -12.09
N PRO A 72 1.66 -9.25 -12.74
CA PRO A 72 0.38 -9.76 -13.25
C PRO A 72 -0.63 -10.00 -12.12
N LEU A 73 -1.88 -9.57 -12.29
CA LEU A 73 -2.88 -9.57 -11.21
C LEU A 73 -3.10 -10.98 -10.62
N THR A 74 -3.17 -12.00 -11.49
CA THR A 74 -3.36 -13.39 -11.08
C THR A 74 -2.26 -13.88 -10.13
N ASP A 75 -1.01 -13.52 -10.39
CA ASP A 75 0.12 -13.91 -9.53
C ASP A 75 0.07 -13.15 -8.20
N LYS A 76 -0.30 -11.87 -8.26
CA LYS A 76 -0.45 -11.03 -7.07
C LYS A 76 -1.61 -11.47 -6.17
N GLN A 77 -2.67 -12.04 -6.74
CA GLN A 77 -3.79 -12.61 -5.98
C GLN A 77 -3.46 -13.96 -5.32
N HIS A 78 -2.36 -14.62 -5.73
CA HIS A 78 -1.97 -15.94 -5.25
C HIS A 78 -0.49 -15.99 -4.82
N PRO A 79 -0.05 -15.18 -3.84
CA PRO A 79 1.33 -15.17 -3.38
C PRO A 79 1.70 -16.52 -2.77
N LYS A 80 2.91 -17.02 -3.07
CA LYS A 80 3.40 -18.33 -2.63
C LYS A 80 4.46 -18.24 -1.53
N SER A 81 4.96 -17.04 -1.28
CA SER A 81 5.99 -16.77 -0.27
C SER A 81 5.72 -15.44 0.44
N VAL A 82 6.44 -15.20 1.53
CA VAL A 82 6.40 -13.91 2.24
C VAL A 82 6.78 -12.76 1.29
N VAL A 83 7.81 -12.97 0.47
CA VAL A 83 8.27 -11.95 -0.49
C VAL A 83 7.19 -11.67 -1.55
N ASP A 84 6.54 -12.70 -2.09
CA ASP A 84 5.43 -12.49 -3.02
C ASP A 84 4.31 -11.67 -2.37
N GLY A 85 3.98 -12.00 -1.11
CA GLY A 85 2.98 -11.26 -0.33
C GLY A 85 3.36 -9.80 -0.08
N GLN A 86 4.64 -9.53 0.25
CA GLN A 86 5.16 -8.18 0.45
C GLN A 86 5.08 -7.31 -0.81
N PHE A 87 5.11 -7.92 -1.99
CA PHE A 87 5.01 -7.29 -3.30
C PHE A 87 3.68 -7.56 -4.00
N SER A 88 2.63 -7.82 -3.23
CA SER A 88 1.26 -8.03 -3.72
C SER A 88 0.28 -7.02 -3.12
N MET A 89 -0.23 -6.10 -3.94
CA MET A 89 -1.27 -5.17 -3.47
C MET A 89 -2.56 -5.91 -3.07
N PRO A 90 -3.09 -6.87 -3.86
CA PRO A 90 -4.28 -7.62 -3.46
C PRO A 90 -4.11 -8.34 -2.12
N PHE A 91 -2.96 -8.97 -1.88
CA PHE A 91 -2.70 -9.66 -0.62
C PHE A 91 -2.59 -8.69 0.57
N CYS A 92 -1.80 -7.62 0.43
CA CYS A 92 -1.68 -6.60 1.48
C CYS A 92 -3.05 -6.01 1.84
N ALA A 93 -3.87 -5.71 0.83
CA ALA A 93 -5.23 -5.19 1.04
C ALA A 93 -6.15 -6.20 1.73
N ALA A 94 -6.15 -7.47 1.29
CA ALA A 94 -6.96 -8.53 1.90
C ALA A 94 -6.61 -8.74 3.38
N VAL A 95 -5.32 -8.78 3.71
CA VAL A 95 -4.85 -8.88 5.09
C VAL A 95 -5.29 -7.66 5.90
N THR A 96 -5.08 -6.45 5.37
CA THR A 96 -5.49 -5.21 6.04
C THR A 96 -6.99 -5.19 6.37
N VAL A 97 -7.83 -5.62 5.43
CA VAL A 97 -9.28 -5.72 5.67
C VAL A 97 -9.60 -6.73 6.78
N LYS A 98 -8.92 -7.88 6.81
CA LYS A 98 -9.20 -8.94 7.80
C LYS A 98 -8.64 -8.61 9.18
N SER A 99 -7.40 -8.14 9.26
CA SER A 99 -6.66 -7.92 10.50
C SER A 99 -6.77 -6.49 11.05
N GLY A 100 -7.22 -5.54 10.23
CA GLY A 100 -7.24 -4.11 10.60
C GLY A 100 -5.90 -3.40 10.40
N GLY A 101 -4.94 -4.06 9.76
CA GLY A 101 -3.60 -3.56 9.45
C GLY A 101 -2.78 -4.65 8.78
N LEU A 102 -1.47 -4.44 8.68
CA LEU A 102 -0.53 -5.43 8.15
C LEU A 102 0.69 -5.48 9.05
N GLN A 103 0.88 -6.61 9.74
CA GLN A 103 2.00 -6.87 10.63
C GLN A 103 2.86 -8.03 10.12
N TRP A 104 4.06 -8.20 10.68
CA TRP A 104 4.98 -9.24 10.22
C TRP A 104 4.41 -10.66 10.36
N ASP A 105 3.71 -10.95 11.46
CA ASP A 105 3.14 -12.28 11.71
C ASP A 105 1.92 -12.61 10.84
N ASP A 106 1.32 -11.60 10.20
CA ASP A 106 0.18 -11.80 9.31
C ASP A 106 0.54 -12.65 8.08
N TYR A 107 1.77 -12.59 7.60
CA TYR A 107 2.20 -13.45 6.48
C TYR A 107 2.05 -14.93 6.81
N LYS A 108 2.48 -15.36 7.99
CA LYS A 108 2.36 -16.73 8.45
C LYS A 108 0.89 -17.17 8.53
N ASN A 109 0.03 -16.28 8.99
CA ASN A 109 -1.39 -16.57 9.23
C ASN A 109 -2.24 -16.54 7.96
N HIS A 110 -1.84 -15.76 6.93
CA HIS A 110 -2.69 -15.45 5.79
C HIS A 110 -2.24 -16.04 4.45
N LEU A 111 -0.94 -16.35 4.25
CA LEU A 111 -0.43 -16.86 2.97
C LEU A 111 -1.14 -18.13 2.47
N ASN A 112 -1.54 -19.02 3.39
CA ASN A 112 -2.25 -20.26 3.06
C ASN A 112 -3.71 -20.25 3.54
N ASN A 113 -4.23 -19.09 3.95
CA ASN A 113 -5.60 -18.97 4.43
C ASN A 113 -6.55 -18.80 3.24
N LYS A 114 -7.46 -19.77 3.07
CA LYS A 114 -8.39 -19.81 1.93
C LYS A 114 -9.32 -18.59 1.87
N ASP A 115 -9.76 -18.09 3.01
CA ASP A 115 -10.66 -16.93 3.07
C ASP A 115 -9.92 -15.65 2.67
N THR A 116 -8.65 -15.50 3.07
CA THR A 116 -7.80 -14.38 2.65
C THR A 116 -7.54 -14.44 1.15
N LEU A 117 -7.19 -15.61 0.61
CA LEU A 117 -6.95 -15.77 -0.83
C LEU A 117 -8.25 -15.58 -1.65
N SER A 118 -9.39 -16.01 -1.11
CA SER A 118 -10.69 -15.71 -1.73
C SER A 118 -10.97 -14.20 -1.78
N LEU A 119 -10.62 -13.47 -0.71
CA LEU A 119 -10.75 -12.01 -0.70
C LEU A 119 -9.78 -11.35 -1.69
N CYS A 120 -8.53 -11.84 -1.82
CA CYS A 120 -7.59 -11.36 -2.82
C CYS A 120 -8.18 -11.38 -4.24
N ASN A 121 -8.97 -12.41 -4.59
CA ASN A 121 -9.59 -12.53 -5.91
C ASN A 121 -10.67 -11.48 -6.19
N LYS A 122 -11.24 -10.85 -5.16
CA LYS A 122 -12.19 -9.74 -5.30
C LYS A 122 -11.50 -8.39 -5.45
N ILE A 123 -10.21 -8.29 -5.12
CA ILE A 123 -9.46 -7.03 -5.13
C ILE A 123 -8.89 -6.80 -6.52
N LYS A 124 -9.24 -5.64 -7.07
CA LYS A 124 -8.73 -5.12 -8.33
C LYS A 124 -7.69 -4.04 -8.08
N VAL A 125 -6.82 -3.85 -9.05
CA VAL A 125 -5.90 -2.72 -9.11
C VAL A 125 -6.05 -2.05 -10.47
N SER A 126 -6.04 -0.73 -10.49
CA SER A 126 -6.25 0.07 -11.69
C SER A 126 -5.32 1.28 -11.73
N PRO A 127 -4.99 1.84 -12.92
CA PRO A 127 -4.28 3.10 -13.00
C PRO A 127 -5.16 4.23 -12.45
N ASP A 128 -4.55 5.13 -11.68
CA ASP A 128 -5.21 6.32 -11.15
C ASP A 128 -4.41 7.58 -11.48
N GLU A 129 -5.06 8.56 -12.12
CA GLU A 129 -4.40 9.78 -12.58
C GLU A 129 -3.87 10.66 -11.43
N ASP A 130 -4.56 10.67 -10.28
CA ASP A 130 -4.12 11.49 -9.15
C ASP A 130 -2.92 10.85 -8.45
N ALA A 131 -2.88 9.52 -8.35
CA ALA A 131 -1.72 8.78 -7.87
C ALA A 131 -0.53 8.94 -8.83
N GLU A 132 -0.77 8.91 -10.16
CA GLU A 132 0.27 9.12 -11.17
C GLU A 132 0.88 10.51 -11.08
N LYS A 133 0.07 11.57 -10.92
CA LYS A 133 0.56 12.95 -10.77
C LYS A 133 1.44 13.15 -9.54
N CYS A 134 1.26 12.34 -8.51
CA CYS A 134 2.08 12.39 -7.29
C CYS A 134 3.41 11.63 -7.42
N CYS A 135 3.52 10.71 -8.38
CA CYS A 135 4.71 9.90 -8.60
C CYS A 135 5.76 10.69 -9.42
N PRO A 136 7.05 10.63 -9.11
CA PRO A 136 7.71 9.77 -8.12
C PRO A 136 7.84 10.36 -6.72
N GLU A 137 7.39 11.60 -6.48
CA GLU A 137 7.57 12.31 -5.20
C GLU A 137 6.88 11.59 -4.05
N TYR A 138 5.63 11.16 -4.27
CA TYR A 138 4.84 10.38 -3.31
C TYR A 138 4.32 9.10 -3.93
N MET A 139 4.22 8.06 -3.08
CA MET A 139 3.66 6.75 -3.45
C MET A 139 2.19 6.71 -3.03
N SER A 140 1.39 7.56 -3.68
CA SER A 140 -0.03 7.76 -3.38
C SER A 140 -0.91 6.60 -3.85
N ALA A 141 -2.12 6.49 -3.28
CA ALA A 141 -3.12 5.54 -3.72
C ALA A 141 -4.54 6.08 -3.53
N LYS A 142 -5.47 5.63 -4.38
CA LYS A 142 -6.91 5.83 -4.24
C LYS A 142 -7.58 4.50 -3.97
N VAL A 143 -8.19 4.38 -2.81
CA VAL A 143 -8.93 3.18 -2.40
C VAL A 143 -10.41 3.40 -2.64
N LYS A 144 -11.04 2.50 -3.39
CA LYS A 144 -12.48 2.47 -3.62
C LYS A 144 -13.03 1.16 -3.09
N VAL A 145 -14.06 1.23 -2.26
CA VAL A 145 -14.74 0.06 -1.71
C VAL A 145 -16.24 0.14 -1.95
N VAL A 146 -16.85 -1.00 -2.17
CA VAL A 146 -18.30 -1.14 -2.16
C VAL A 146 -18.68 -1.94 -0.92
N VAL A 147 -19.41 -1.33 -0.01
CA VAL A 147 -19.85 -1.93 1.25
C VAL A 147 -21.37 -1.95 1.29
N LYS A 148 -21.98 -3.14 1.29
CA LYS A 148 -23.44 -3.31 1.29
C LYS A 148 -24.15 -2.52 0.19
N GLY A 149 -23.55 -2.51 -1.00
CA GLY A 149 -24.05 -1.81 -2.20
C GLY A 149 -23.72 -0.32 -2.27
N GLU A 150 -23.17 0.28 -1.23
CA GLU A 150 -22.76 1.70 -1.20
C GLU A 150 -21.29 1.87 -1.53
N LYS A 151 -20.97 2.91 -2.31
CA LYS A 151 -19.60 3.20 -2.77
C LYS A 151 -18.94 4.24 -1.88
N TYR A 152 -17.71 3.96 -1.47
CA TYR A 152 -16.86 4.86 -0.71
C TYR A 152 -15.49 4.93 -1.34
N GLU A 153 -14.83 6.07 -1.22
CA GLU A 153 -13.46 6.23 -1.70
C GLU A 153 -12.62 7.06 -0.74
N LYS A 154 -11.32 6.80 -0.76
CA LYS A 154 -10.31 7.54 -0.01
C LYS A 154 -9.07 7.70 -0.86
N PHE A 155 -8.58 8.93 -1.00
CA PHE A 155 -7.28 9.22 -1.59
C PHE A 155 -6.27 9.52 -0.49
N VAL A 156 -5.17 8.78 -0.47
CA VAL A 156 -4.03 9.01 0.43
C VAL A 156 -2.86 9.49 -0.41
N LYS A 157 -2.53 10.78 -0.26
CA LYS A 157 -1.42 11.39 -0.99
C LYS A 157 -0.08 10.99 -0.39
N ILE A 158 0.08 11.20 0.91
CA ILE A 158 1.31 10.97 1.66
C ILE A 158 1.06 9.83 2.65
N PRO A 159 1.60 8.63 2.42
CA PRO A 159 1.40 7.52 3.33
C PRO A 159 2.10 7.76 4.67
N LYS A 160 1.58 7.12 5.71
CA LYS A 160 2.17 7.14 7.05
C LYS A 160 3.63 6.69 7.03
N GLY A 161 4.44 7.36 7.86
CA GLY A 161 5.87 7.13 7.99
C GLY A 161 6.74 7.91 7.01
N GLU A 162 6.15 8.75 6.12
CA GLU A 162 6.90 9.78 5.42
C GLU A 162 7.24 10.94 6.37
N PRO A 163 8.29 11.74 6.10
CA PRO A 163 8.66 12.86 6.96
C PRO A 163 7.50 13.84 7.21
N GLU A 164 6.66 14.08 6.18
CA GLU A 164 5.49 14.98 6.26
C GLU A 164 4.26 14.35 6.91
N ASN A 165 4.27 13.04 7.13
CA ASN A 165 3.21 12.26 7.78
C ASN A 165 3.83 11.20 8.68
N PHE A 166 4.67 11.64 9.63
CA PHE A 166 5.42 10.74 10.49
C PHE A 166 4.50 10.04 11.51
N MET A 167 4.99 8.91 12.04
CA MET A 167 4.26 8.16 13.07
C MET A 167 4.28 8.91 14.40
N GLU A 168 3.21 8.83 15.18
CA GLU A 168 3.17 9.33 16.55
C GLU A 168 3.89 8.37 17.51
N ASP A 169 4.40 8.88 18.66
CA ASP A 169 5.20 8.12 19.64
C ASP A 169 4.49 6.90 20.23
N VAL A 170 3.20 6.74 20.01
CA VAL A 170 2.38 5.63 20.54
C VAL A 170 1.93 4.63 19.46
N GLU A 171 2.41 4.76 18.25
CA GLU A 171 2.11 3.89 17.12
C GLU A 171 3.30 2.98 16.79
#